data_eb587f13a66c64ba1ed24919b9fecaa3
#
_entry.id   eb587f13a66c64ba1ed24919b9fecaa3
#
_cell.length_a   1.000
_cell.length_b   1.000
_cell.length_c   1.000
_cell.angle_alpha   90.00
_cell.angle_beta   90.00
_cell.angle_gamma   90.00
#
_symmetry.space_group_name_H-M   'P 1'
#
loop_
_entity.id
_entity.type
_entity.pdbx_description
1 polymer ?
#
loop_
_entity_poly.entity_id
_entity_poly.type
_entity_poly.pdbx_seq_one_letter_code
_entity_poly.pdbx_strand_id
1 'polypeptide(L)'
;HATGGQILKGRLIIIAVIIVFQIILTILPVVGLFLFLGLILLFPWLITRAMVFNARMSSFSNVRFDFVGTYGRAALVYLLYPILSALTLYITFPILDRTVKCFTIDNLRFGTAEFKVDAPLGAFYKAAVIALLWVMVVVAAAYLTIASAIIASPEDNPMAVMLTVYAVFFIGLIPAGFIYQALSRNI
;
A
#
# COMPACT_ATOMS: atom_id res chain seq x y z
N HIS A 1 15.49 21.78 -13.85
CA HIS A 1 14.18 21.31 -14.33
C HIS A 1 14.42 20.19 -15.34
N ALA A 2 13.89 18.99 -15.07
CA ALA A 2 13.96 17.90 -16.03
C ALA A 2 13.14 18.26 -17.26
N THR A 3 13.77 18.20 -18.44
CA THR A 3 13.07 18.43 -19.70
C THR A 3 12.05 17.31 -19.95
N GLY A 4 10.88 17.63 -20.54
CA GLY A 4 9.83 16.65 -20.81
C GLY A 4 10.33 15.39 -21.54
N GLY A 5 11.35 15.51 -22.41
CA GLY A 5 12.00 14.39 -23.08
C GLY A 5 12.75 13.43 -22.16
N GLN A 6 13.34 13.92 -21.06
CA GLN A 6 14.01 13.06 -20.07
C GLN A 6 13.01 12.23 -19.25
N ILE A 7 11.87 12.84 -18.91
CA ILE A 7 10.77 12.15 -18.24
C ILE A 7 10.16 11.07 -19.15
N LEU A 8 9.98 11.40 -20.45
CA LEU A 8 9.45 10.46 -21.43
C LEU A 8 10.41 9.26 -21.63
N LYS A 9 11.72 9.51 -21.78
CA LYS A 9 12.72 8.44 -21.89
C LYS A 9 12.71 7.50 -20.69
N GLY A 10 12.64 8.04 -19.46
CA GLY A 10 12.56 7.22 -18.24
C GLY A 10 11.32 6.32 -18.23
N ARG A 11 10.15 6.85 -18.61
CA ARG A 11 8.91 6.06 -18.70
C ARG A 11 8.96 4.99 -19.79
N LEU A 12 9.52 5.29 -20.95
CA LEU A 12 9.69 4.33 -22.04
C LEU A 12 10.61 3.17 -21.66
N ILE A 13 11.71 3.45 -20.95
CA ILE A 13 12.61 2.41 -20.44
C ILE A 13 11.86 1.48 -19.48
N ILE A 14 11.07 2.02 -18.55
CA ILE A 14 10.28 1.22 -17.62
C ILE A 14 9.28 0.33 -18.35
N ILE A 15 8.56 0.89 -19.34
CA ILE A 15 7.60 0.13 -20.15
C ILE A 15 8.32 -0.98 -20.92
N ALA A 16 9.47 -0.68 -21.54
CA ALA A 16 10.26 -1.68 -22.27
C ALA A 16 10.72 -2.82 -21.36
N VAL A 17 11.18 -2.52 -20.15
CA VAL A 17 11.58 -3.53 -19.15
C VAL A 17 10.39 -4.40 -18.76
N ILE A 18 9.22 -3.82 -18.53
CA ILE A 18 7.99 -4.57 -18.21
C ILE A 18 7.60 -5.51 -19.36
N ILE A 19 7.64 -5.03 -20.59
CA ILE A 19 7.30 -5.84 -21.79
C ILE A 19 8.29 -7.01 -21.92
N VAL A 20 9.60 -6.76 -21.82
CA VAL A 20 10.63 -7.81 -21.89
C VAL A 20 10.42 -8.84 -20.77
N PHE A 21 10.14 -8.39 -19.56
CA PHE A 21 9.87 -9.27 -18.43
C PHE A 21 8.63 -10.14 -18.68
N GLN A 22 7.55 -9.56 -19.22
CA GLN A 22 6.33 -10.30 -19.58
C GLN A 22 6.57 -11.35 -20.66
N ILE A 23 7.39 -11.02 -21.67
CA ILE A 23 7.80 -11.96 -22.72
C ILE A 23 8.59 -13.14 -22.14
N ILE A 24 9.54 -12.87 -21.23
CA ILE A 24 10.33 -13.91 -20.57
C ILE A 24 9.42 -14.84 -19.73
N LEU A 25 8.47 -14.27 -18.98
CA LEU A 25 7.50 -15.06 -18.20
C LEU A 25 6.66 -15.99 -19.08
N THR A 26 6.31 -15.53 -20.30
CA THR A 26 5.47 -16.31 -21.23
C THR A 26 6.24 -17.41 -21.94
N ILE A 27 7.48 -17.12 -22.38
CA ILE A 27 8.28 -18.06 -23.18
C ILE A 27 9.05 -19.05 -22.29
N LEU A 28 9.58 -18.56 -21.16
CA LEU A 28 10.42 -19.32 -20.23
C LEU A 28 9.90 -19.17 -18.79
N PRO A 29 8.76 -19.82 -18.45
CA PRO A 29 8.09 -19.58 -17.17
C PRO A 29 8.99 -19.91 -15.96
N VAL A 30 9.85 -20.93 -16.06
CA VAL A 30 10.77 -21.28 -14.97
C VAL A 30 11.82 -20.18 -14.74
N VAL A 31 12.41 -19.64 -15.80
CA VAL A 31 13.38 -18.52 -15.72
C VAL A 31 12.68 -17.27 -15.22
N GLY A 32 11.47 -17.01 -15.70
CA GLY A 32 10.62 -15.89 -15.25
C GLY A 32 10.33 -15.97 -13.75
N LEU A 33 10.07 -17.17 -13.21
CA LEU A 33 9.84 -17.37 -11.79
C LEU A 33 11.09 -17.01 -10.96
N PHE A 34 12.28 -17.45 -11.37
CA PHE A 34 13.52 -17.09 -10.68
C PHE A 34 13.82 -15.61 -10.75
N LEU A 35 13.57 -14.96 -11.90
CA LEU A 35 13.69 -13.51 -12.03
C LEU A 35 12.70 -12.78 -11.12
N PHE A 36 11.47 -13.25 -11.03
CA PHE A 36 10.45 -12.68 -10.16
C PHE A 36 10.84 -12.78 -8.68
N LEU A 37 11.32 -13.94 -8.23
CA LEU A 37 11.84 -14.11 -6.87
C LEU A 37 13.05 -13.20 -6.60
N GLY A 38 13.95 -13.06 -7.58
CA GLY A 38 15.08 -12.12 -7.50
C GLY A 38 14.59 -10.67 -7.32
N LEU A 39 13.57 -10.24 -8.07
CA LEU A 39 12.98 -8.91 -7.93
C LEU A 39 12.33 -8.70 -6.56
N ILE A 40 11.64 -9.70 -6.02
CA ILE A 40 11.06 -9.63 -4.67
C ILE A 40 12.17 -9.38 -3.63
N LEU A 41 13.28 -10.11 -3.71
CA LEU A 41 14.39 -9.93 -2.79
C LEU A 41 15.12 -8.59 -2.98
N LEU A 42 15.16 -8.08 -4.21
CA LEU A 42 15.75 -6.78 -4.54
C LEU A 42 14.88 -5.60 -4.11
N PHE A 43 13.56 -5.81 -3.96
CA PHE A 43 12.59 -4.76 -3.67
C PHE A 43 12.89 -3.94 -2.40
N PRO A 44 13.24 -4.53 -1.23
CA PRO A 44 13.60 -3.75 -0.04
C PRO A 44 14.85 -2.89 -0.24
N TRP A 45 15.80 -3.38 -1.03
CA TRP A 45 17.00 -2.60 -1.37
C TRP A 45 16.64 -1.38 -2.23
N LEU A 46 15.79 -1.55 -3.24
CA LEU A 46 15.31 -0.46 -4.08
C LEU A 46 14.59 0.62 -3.25
N ILE A 47 13.70 0.19 -2.33
CA ILE A 47 13.01 1.13 -1.43
C ILE A 47 14.00 1.90 -0.57
N THR A 48 14.96 1.20 0.06
CA THR A 48 15.96 1.85 0.90
C THR A 48 16.79 2.85 0.09
N ARG A 49 17.20 2.49 -1.13
CA ARG A 49 17.93 3.39 -2.02
C ARG A 49 17.11 4.60 -2.45
N ALA A 50 15.83 4.40 -2.75
CA ALA A 50 14.90 5.50 -3.07
C ALA A 50 14.73 6.45 -1.88
N MET A 51 14.60 5.94 -0.66
CA MET A 51 14.49 6.75 0.56
C MET A 51 15.77 7.55 0.82
N VAL A 52 16.96 6.93 0.70
CA VAL A 52 18.25 7.62 0.81
C VAL A 52 18.36 8.73 -0.24
N PHE A 53 18.00 8.42 -1.49
CA PHE A 53 18.04 9.43 -2.57
C PHE A 53 17.10 10.60 -2.28
N ASN A 54 15.84 10.33 -1.93
CA ASN A 54 14.86 11.36 -1.62
C ASN A 54 15.29 12.22 -0.42
N ALA A 55 15.82 11.61 0.64
CA ALA A 55 16.33 12.33 1.80
C ALA A 55 17.46 13.28 1.41
N ARG A 56 18.46 12.81 0.65
CA ARG A 56 19.60 13.62 0.24
C ARG A 56 19.26 14.74 -0.74
N MET A 57 18.18 14.56 -1.52
CA MET A 57 17.67 15.61 -2.42
C MET A 57 16.82 16.66 -1.68
N SER A 58 16.40 16.37 -0.45
CA SER A 58 15.65 17.29 0.40
C SER A 58 16.61 18.06 1.30
N SER A 59 16.49 19.41 1.29
CA SER A 59 17.28 20.29 2.18
C SER A 59 16.37 21.39 2.73
N PHE A 60 16.57 21.72 4.00
CA PHE A 60 15.90 22.83 4.65
C PHE A 60 16.94 23.67 5.41
N SER A 61 16.92 25.00 5.23
CA SER A 61 17.88 25.92 5.87
C SER A 61 19.36 25.49 5.72
N ASN A 62 19.74 25.03 4.53
CA ASN A 62 21.10 24.57 4.18
C ASN A 62 21.54 23.26 4.88
N VAL A 63 20.65 22.60 5.64
CA VAL A 63 20.88 21.29 6.22
C VAL A 63 20.19 20.23 5.36
N ARG A 64 20.91 19.17 5.01
CA ARG A 64 20.38 18.05 4.23
C ARG A 64 19.80 16.99 5.13
N PHE A 65 18.75 16.36 4.65
CA PHE A 65 18.24 15.13 5.25
C PHE A 65 19.12 13.94 4.85
N ASP A 66 19.22 12.95 5.73
CA ASP A 66 19.84 11.66 5.45
C ASP A 66 18.92 10.52 5.93
N PHE A 67 19.09 9.34 5.35
CA PHE A 67 18.30 8.14 5.71
C PHE A 67 19.25 6.99 6.02
N VAL A 68 19.17 6.45 7.23
CA VAL A 68 20.09 5.43 7.76
C VAL A 68 19.47 4.03 7.86
N GLY A 69 18.34 3.79 7.21
CA GLY A 69 17.68 2.49 7.19
C GLY A 69 18.54 1.39 6.57
N THR A 70 18.59 0.23 7.23
CA THR A 70 19.35 -0.94 6.77
C THR A 70 18.50 -1.87 5.91
N TYR A 71 19.14 -2.59 4.99
CA TYR A 71 18.46 -3.58 4.15
C TYR A 71 17.69 -4.63 4.96
N GLY A 72 18.28 -5.18 6.02
CA GLY A 72 17.64 -6.21 6.84
C GLY A 72 16.33 -5.72 7.48
N ARG A 73 16.31 -4.49 8.02
CA ARG A 73 15.08 -3.88 8.56
C ARG A 73 14.07 -3.60 7.44
N ALA A 74 14.52 -3.12 6.29
CA ALA A 74 13.64 -2.91 5.14
C ALA A 74 13.03 -4.23 4.65
N ALA A 75 13.79 -5.32 4.59
CA ALA A 75 13.28 -6.64 4.21
C ALA A 75 12.22 -7.16 5.20
N LEU A 76 12.43 -6.97 6.50
CA LEU A 76 11.40 -7.30 7.49
C LEU A 76 10.13 -6.49 7.27
N VAL A 77 10.24 -5.17 7.08
CA VAL A 77 9.09 -4.26 6.96
C VAL A 77 8.34 -4.44 5.64
N TYR A 78 9.06 -4.60 4.52
CA TYR A 78 8.46 -4.60 3.18
C TYR A 78 8.28 -5.99 2.55
N LEU A 79 8.83 -7.06 3.16
CA LEU A 79 8.60 -8.44 2.73
C LEU A 79 7.88 -9.24 3.81
N LEU A 80 8.45 -9.35 5.01
CA LEU A 80 7.92 -10.26 6.03
C LEU A 80 6.57 -9.79 6.58
N TYR A 81 6.43 -8.54 6.98
CA TYR A 81 5.17 -8.03 7.54
C TYR A 81 4.00 -8.04 6.54
N PRO A 82 4.15 -7.69 5.25
CA PRO A 82 3.07 -7.85 4.27
C PRO A 82 2.64 -9.31 4.08
N ILE A 83 3.60 -10.25 4.06
CA ILE A 83 3.30 -11.69 3.97
C ILE A 83 2.52 -12.14 5.20
N LEU A 84 2.97 -11.78 6.41
CA LEU A 84 2.25 -12.06 7.64
C LEU A 84 0.86 -11.43 7.65
N SER A 85 0.72 -10.21 7.14
CA SER A 85 -0.57 -9.53 7.04
C SER A 85 -1.53 -10.28 6.10
N ALA A 86 -1.04 -10.77 4.97
CA ALA A 86 -1.84 -11.59 4.05
C ALA A 86 -2.24 -12.94 4.67
N LEU A 87 -1.31 -13.62 5.37
CA LEU A 87 -1.58 -14.90 6.05
C LEU A 87 -2.58 -14.75 7.21
N THR A 88 -2.62 -13.61 7.87
CA THR A 88 -3.56 -13.34 8.97
C THR A 88 -4.85 -12.65 8.51
N LEU A 89 -5.20 -12.76 7.22
CA LEU A 89 -6.39 -12.11 6.65
C LEU A 89 -6.45 -10.60 6.99
N TYR A 90 -5.32 -9.93 6.90
CA TYR A 90 -5.14 -8.49 7.18
C TYR A 90 -5.41 -8.06 8.63
N ILE A 91 -5.56 -8.98 9.59
CA ILE A 91 -5.69 -8.64 11.02
C ILE A 91 -4.45 -7.92 11.52
N THR A 92 -3.27 -8.27 11.03
CA THR A 92 -1.99 -7.62 11.39
C THR A 92 -1.66 -6.39 10.54
N PHE A 93 -2.57 -5.93 9.67
CA PHE A 93 -2.36 -4.74 8.84
C PHE A 93 -2.05 -3.46 9.65
N PRO A 94 -2.69 -3.18 10.81
CA PRO A 94 -2.34 -2.02 11.64
C PRO A 94 -0.90 -2.08 12.17
N ILE A 95 -0.38 -3.29 12.46
CA ILE A 95 1.03 -3.50 12.85
C ILE A 95 1.95 -3.18 11.68
N LEU A 96 1.62 -3.65 10.47
CA LEU A 96 2.36 -3.36 9.25
C LEU A 96 2.45 -1.84 9.01
N ASP A 97 1.31 -1.12 9.03
CA ASP A 97 1.27 0.32 8.78
C ASP A 97 2.11 1.10 9.80
N ARG A 98 1.96 0.76 11.10
CA ARG A 98 2.81 1.34 12.15
C ARG A 98 4.28 1.08 11.89
N THR A 99 4.65 -0.17 11.56
CA THR A 99 6.06 -0.55 11.36
C THR A 99 6.68 0.14 10.15
N VAL A 100 5.90 0.32 9.06
CA VAL A 100 6.32 1.09 7.88
C VAL A 100 6.56 2.55 8.25
N LYS A 101 5.66 3.18 9.02
CA LYS A 101 5.82 4.57 9.47
C LYS A 101 7.02 4.74 10.39
N CYS A 102 7.17 3.85 11.40
CA CYS A 102 8.34 3.86 12.27
C CYS A 102 9.63 3.67 11.46
N PHE A 103 9.68 2.70 10.53
CA PHE A 103 10.86 2.50 9.69
C PHE A 103 11.21 3.74 8.87
N THR A 104 10.20 4.39 8.30
CA THR A 104 10.41 5.57 7.44
C THR A 104 10.87 6.79 8.23
N ILE A 105 10.29 7.04 9.41
CA ILE A 105 10.55 8.25 10.19
C ILE A 105 11.74 8.07 11.13
N ASP A 106 11.85 6.94 11.86
CA ASP A 106 12.91 6.70 12.83
C ASP A 106 14.31 6.59 12.17
N ASN A 107 14.36 6.25 10.87
CA ASN A 107 15.62 6.23 10.12
C ASN A 107 15.91 7.52 9.37
N LEU A 108 15.01 8.51 9.42
CA LEU A 108 15.25 9.84 8.85
C LEU A 108 16.08 10.67 9.84
N ARG A 109 17.03 11.44 9.33
CA ARG A 109 17.89 12.34 10.10
C ARG A 109 17.90 13.73 9.47
N PHE A 110 17.90 14.75 10.31
CA PHE A 110 18.09 16.14 9.91
C PHE A 110 19.32 16.70 10.60
N GLY A 111 20.45 16.72 9.90
CA GLY A 111 21.74 17.00 10.52
C GLY A 111 22.08 15.97 11.61
N THR A 112 22.17 16.42 12.86
CA THR A 112 22.39 15.58 14.04
C THR A 112 21.11 15.14 14.74
N ALA A 113 19.95 15.68 14.35
CA ALA A 113 18.66 15.37 14.95
C ALA A 113 18.10 14.05 14.40
N GLU A 114 17.64 13.20 15.31
CA GLU A 114 16.95 11.94 15.01
C GLU A 114 15.45 12.12 15.21
N PHE A 115 14.66 11.55 14.31
CA PHE A 115 13.21 11.50 14.48
C PHE A 115 12.83 10.17 15.13
N LYS A 116 11.81 10.19 15.99
CA LYS A 116 11.20 8.99 16.56
C LYS A 116 9.70 9.11 16.52
N VAL A 117 9.04 8.02 16.11
CA VAL A 117 7.59 7.91 16.14
C VAL A 117 7.19 7.24 17.44
N ASP A 118 6.56 7.99 18.32
CA ASP A 118 5.95 7.46 19.55
C ASP A 118 4.44 7.31 19.34
N ALA A 119 4.06 6.38 18.48
CA ALA A 119 2.68 6.11 18.16
C ALA A 119 2.23 4.78 18.79
N PRO A 120 1.24 4.80 19.69
CA PRO A 120 0.76 3.60 20.34
C PRO A 120 0.04 2.69 19.33
N LEU A 121 0.34 1.39 19.38
CA LEU A 121 -0.25 0.40 18.48
C LEU A 121 -1.80 0.41 18.53
N GLY A 122 -2.36 0.65 19.72
CA GLY A 122 -3.81 0.72 19.94
C GLY A 122 -4.51 1.78 19.08
N ALA A 123 -3.85 2.91 18.77
CA ALA A 123 -4.43 3.94 17.92
C ALA A 123 -4.61 3.45 16.46
N PHE A 124 -3.66 2.66 15.94
CA PHE A 124 -3.78 2.05 14.61
C PHE A 124 -4.91 1.00 14.56
N TYR A 125 -5.03 0.17 15.60
CA TYR A 125 -6.16 -0.76 15.69
C TYR A 125 -7.50 -0.04 15.81
N LYS A 126 -7.58 1.04 16.58
CA LYS A 126 -8.79 1.88 16.66
C LYS A 126 -9.19 2.43 15.30
N ALA A 127 -8.23 2.93 14.52
CA ALA A 127 -8.48 3.40 13.16
C ALA A 127 -8.99 2.26 12.25
N ALA A 128 -8.40 1.06 12.34
CA ALA A 128 -8.81 -0.11 11.59
C ALA A 128 -10.22 -0.56 11.97
N VAL A 129 -10.56 -0.58 13.25
CA VAL A 129 -11.91 -0.93 13.73
C VAL A 129 -12.96 0.06 13.21
N ILE A 130 -12.68 1.36 13.23
CA ILE A 130 -13.62 2.37 12.70
C ILE A 130 -13.84 2.16 11.19
N ALA A 131 -12.77 1.92 10.42
CA ALA A 131 -12.89 1.62 9.00
C ALA A 131 -13.67 0.32 8.74
N LEU A 132 -13.45 -0.73 9.55
CA LEU A 132 -14.18 -1.99 9.47
C LEU A 132 -15.66 -1.81 9.78
N LEU A 133 -16.01 -1.05 10.83
CA LEU A 133 -17.40 -0.75 11.17
C LEU A 133 -18.10 -0.03 10.01
N TRP A 134 -17.42 0.88 9.33
CA TRP A 134 -17.96 1.52 8.12
C TRP A 134 -18.30 0.49 7.04
N VAL A 135 -17.37 -0.42 6.75
CA VAL A 135 -17.59 -1.49 5.76
C VAL A 135 -18.77 -2.38 6.17
N MET A 136 -18.86 -2.74 7.44
CA MET A 136 -19.99 -3.54 7.97
C MET A 136 -21.34 -2.85 7.75
N VAL A 137 -21.42 -1.55 8.00
CA VAL A 137 -22.65 -0.77 7.77
C VAL A 137 -23.03 -0.77 6.29
N VAL A 138 -22.07 -0.56 5.39
CA VAL A 138 -22.34 -0.56 3.94
C VAL A 138 -22.76 -1.93 3.43
N VAL A 139 -22.10 -3.00 3.91
CA VAL A 139 -22.46 -4.38 3.55
C VAL A 139 -23.86 -4.74 4.06
N ALA A 140 -24.20 -4.34 5.28
CA ALA A 140 -25.56 -4.56 5.84
C ALA A 140 -26.62 -3.81 5.03
N ALA A 141 -26.37 -2.55 4.67
CA ALA A 141 -27.28 -1.76 3.82
C ALA A 141 -27.44 -2.41 2.44
N ALA A 142 -26.36 -2.90 1.84
CA ALA A 142 -26.39 -3.59 0.56
C ALA A 142 -27.20 -4.90 0.63
N TYR A 143 -27.02 -5.66 1.70
CA TYR A 143 -27.81 -6.88 1.94
C TYR A 143 -29.31 -6.58 2.04
N LEU A 144 -29.69 -5.55 2.79
CA LEU A 144 -31.09 -5.14 2.92
C LEU A 144 -31.69 -4.68 1.59
N THR A 145 -30.92 -3.95 0.76
CA THR A 145 -31.41 -3.52 -0.56
C THR A 145 -31.60 -4.69 -1.52
N ILE A 146 -30.68 -5.65 -1.53
CA ILE A 146 -30.83 -6.87 -2.34
C ILE A 146 -32.03 -7.68 -1.86
N ALA A 147 -32.16 -7.92 -0.56
CA ALA A 147 -33.26 -8.66 0.00
C ALA A 147 -34.62 -8.02 -0.32
N SER A 148 -34.74 -6.69 -0.20
CA SER A 148 -35.96 -5.97 -0.57
C SER A 148 -36.28 -6.06 -2.07
N ALA A 149 -35.26 -5.99 -2.93
CA ALA A 149 -35.42 -6.13 -4.38
C ALA A 149 -35.92 -7.54 -4.79
N ILE A 150 -35.39 -8.59 -4.17
CA ILE A 150 -35.84 -9.98 -4.42
C ILE A 150 -37.29 -10.19 -3.97
N ILE A 151 -37.68 -9.61 -2.83
CA ILE A 151 -39.07 -9.69 -2.32
C ILE A 151 -40.03 -8.94 -3.22
N ALA A 152 -39.66 -7.77 -3.72
CA ALA A 152 -40.52 -6.91 -4.54
C ALA A 152 -40.66 -7.41 -6.00
N SER A 153 -39.68 -8.10 -6.54
CA SER A 153 -39.66 -8.59 -7.91
C SER A 153 -39.03 -9.98 -7.92
N PRO A 154 -39.86 -11.09 -7.90
CA PRO A 154 -39.34 -12.45 -7.92
C PRO A 154 -38.60 -12.84 -9.21
N GLU A 155 -38.79 -12.07 -10.30
CA GLU A 155 -38.03 -12.26 -11.55
C GLU A 155 -36.61 -11.70 -11.36
N ASP A 156 -35.61 -12.53 -11.70
CA ASP A 156 -34.19 -12.21 -11.63
C ASP A 156 -33.89 -10.83 -12.18
N ASN A 157 -33.51 -9.90 -11.32
CA ASN A 157 -33.04 -8.58 -11.73
C ASN A 157 -31.51 -8.51 -11.56
N PRO A 158 -30.74 -9.03 -12.56
CA PRO A 158 -29.28 -9.09 -12.47
C PRO A 158 -28.65 -7.69 -12.42
N MET A 159 -29.36 -6.67 -12.94
CA MET A 159 -28.90 -5.30 -12.90
C MET A 159 -28.88 -4.70 -11.49
N ALA A 160 -29.90 -5.02 -10.67
CA ALA A 160 -29.94 -4.60 -9.27
C ALA A 160 -28.80 -5.20 -8.46
N VAL A 161 -28.48 -6.48 -8.69
CA VAL A 161 -27.34 -7.16 -8.05
C VAL A 161 -26.02 -6.51 -8.47
N MET A 162 -25.78 -6.27 -9.76
CA MET A 162 -24.59 -5.57 -10.25
C MET A 162 -24.44 -4.18 -9.64
N LEU A 163 -25.48 -3.37 -9.65
CA LEU A 163 -25.45 -2.01 -9.08
C LEU A 163 -25.12 -2.05 -7.59
N THR A 164 -25.63 -3.05 -6.86
CA THR A 164 -25.34 -3.19 -5.42
C THR A 164 -23.88 -3.60 -5.17
N VAL A 165 -23.31 -4.51 -5.98
CA VAL A 165 -21.90 -4.86 -5.90
C VAL A 165 -21.01 -3.64 -6.14
N TYR A 166 -21.31 -2.84 -7.17
CA TYR A 166 -20.57 -1.60 -7.42
C TYR A 166 -20.74 -0.59 -6.28
N ALA A 167 -21.94 -0.44 -5.72
CA ALA A 167 -22.17 0.45 -4.58
C ALA A 167 -21.35 0.03 -3.36
N VAL A 168 -21.28 -1.27 -3.04
CA VAL A 168 -20.43 -1.79 -1.95
C VAL A 168 -18.95 -1.49 -2.19
N PHE A 169 -18.47 -1.66 -3.43
CA PHE A 169 -17.09 -1.39 -3.79
C PHE A 169 -16.76 0.12 -3.68
N PHE A 170 -17.55 0.97 -4.34
CA PHE A 170 -17.25 2.40 -4.42
C PHE A 170 -17.59 3.15 -3.13
N ILE A 171 -18.70 2.83 -2.46
CA ILE A 171 -19.17 3.53 -1.25
C ILE A 171 -18.61 2.86 0.02
N GLY A 172 -18.32 1.56 -0.01
CA GLY A 172 -17.79 0.80 1.12
C GLY A 172 -16.27 0.81 1.22
N LEU A 173 -15.62 0.15 0.25
CA LEU A 173 -14.17 -0.12 0.34
C LEU A 173 -13.30 1.13 0.12
N ILE A 174 -13.65 1.98 -0.85
CA ILE A 174 -12.85 3.18 -1.14
C ILE A 174 -12.87 4.16 0.04
N PRO A 175 -14.04 4.59 0.58
CA PRO A 175 -14.05 5.48 1.74
C PRO A 175 -13.45 4.84 3.00
N ALA A 176 -13.60 3.53 3.21
CA ALA A 176 -12.95 2.85 4.34
C ALA A 176 -11.43 3.01 4.32
N GLY A 177 -10.82 2.88 3.13
CA GLY A 177 -9.39 3.14 2.94
C GLY A 177 -9.00 4.58 3.28
N PHE A 178 -9.80 5.56 2.83
CA PHE A 178 -9.57 6.98 3.16
C PHE A 178 -9.78 7.28 4.64
N ILE A 179 -10.81 6.74 5.28
CA ILE A 179 -11.06 6.87 6.71
C ILE A 179 -9.88 6.33 7.52
N TYR A 180 -9.43 5.10 7.19
CA TYR A 180 -8.26 4.52 7.83
C TYR A 180 -7.02 5.41 7.66
N GLN A 181 -6.74 5.85 6.43
CA GLN A 181 -5.58 6.68 6.12
C GLN A 181 -5.63 8.04 6.81
N ALA A 182 -6.80 8.69 6.88
CA ALA A 182 -6.98 9.96 7.57
C ALA A 182 -6.75 9.81 9.09
N LEU A 183 -7.30 8.77 9.69
CA LEU A 183 -7.12 8.49 11.11
C LEU A 183 -5.67 8.10 11.45
N SER A 184 -5.04 7.26 10.62
CA SER A 184 -3.68 6.80 10.86
C SER A 184 -2.60 7.87 10.55
N ARG A 185 -2.94 8.94 9.84
CA ARG A 185 -2.03 10.09 9.64
C ARG A 185 -1.95 11.01 10.84
N ASN A 186 -2.99 11.05 11.66
CA ASN A 186 -3.09 11.92 12.84
C ASN A 186 -2.57 11.25 14.13
N ILE A 187 -2.05 10.05 14.01
CA ILE A 187 -1.37 9.29 15.07
C ILE A 187 0.12 9.57 15.03
#